data_1a28c59d5685c2c873f4a75e6ccf80bb
#
_entry.id   1a28c59d5685c2c873f4a75e6ccf80bb
#
_cell.length_a   1.000
_cell.length_b   1.000
_cell.length_c   1.000
_cell.angle_alpha   90.00
_cell.angle_beta   90.00
_cell.angle_gamma   90.00
#
_symmetry.space_group_name_H-M   'P 1'
#
loop_
_entity.id
_entity.type
_entity.pdbx_description
1 polymer ?
#
loop_
_entity_poly.entity_id
_entity_poly.type
_entity_poly.pdbx_seq_one_letter_code
_entity_poly.pdbx_strand_id
1 'polypeptide(L)'
;MTTPLYLIATIYPEKEHLEYLRKEFKHLVSEAYKEPGCEMYDLVESKADGASGSESASENTWVMMEKWSSKALWDDHMLTSHVKHINSIDKKYFRQPTELRFLHPVFPN
;
A
#
# COMPACT_ATOMS: atom_id res chain seq x y z
N MET A 1 19.31 -8.20 16.81
CA MET A 1 18.08 -7.40 16.65
C MET A 1 17.82 -7.18 15.18
N THR A 2 16.55 -7.24 14.80
CA THR A 2 16.17 -6.96 13.41
C THR A 2 15.91 -5.48 13.23
N THR A 3 16.24 -4.98 12.04
CA THR A 3 15.94 -3.61 11.66
C THR A 3 14.55 -3.58 11.05
N PRO A 4 13.66 -2.68 11.49
CA PRO A 4 12.35 -2.58 10.88
C PRO A 4 12.43 -2.09 9.45
N LEU A 5 11.49 -2.54 8.63
CA LEU A 5 11.37 -2.11 7.24
C LEU A 5 10.10 -1.28 7.09
N TYR A 6 10.24 -0.12 6.49
CA TYR A 6 9.10 0.73 6.14
C TYR A 6 8.91 0.70 4.63
N LEU A 7 7.66 0.74 4.21
CA LEU A 7 7.35 0.81 2.78
C LEU A 7 6.24 1.81 2.54
N ILE A 8 6.30 2.40 1.36
CA ILE A 8 5.20 3.18 0.83
C ILE A 8 4.90 2.63 -0.56
N ALA A 9 3.66 2.22 -0.77
CA ALA A 9 3.20 1.82 -2.08
C ALA A 9 2.19 2.85 -2.57
N THR A 10 2.52 3.54 -3.66
CA THR A 10 1.63 4.53 -4.24
C THR A 10 0.80 3.88 -5.33
N ILE A 11 -0.51 3.95 -5.18
CA ILE A 11 -1.48 3.25 -6.01
C ILE A 11 -2.36 4.27 -6.71
N TYR A 12 -2.60 4.05 -7.99
CA TYR A 12 -3.30 5.00 -8.85
C TYR A 12 -4.59 4.39 -9.38
N PRO A 13 -5.67 4.35 -8.57
CA PRO A 13 -6.91 3.72 -9.00
C PRO A 13 -7.63 4.53 -10.07
N GLU A 14 -8.25 3.84 -11.02
CA GLU A 14 -9.16 4.47 -11.97
C GLU A 14 -10.43 4.90 -11.25
N LYS A 15 -10.90 6.09 -11.54
CA LYS A 15 -12.06 6.70 -10.89
C LYS A 15 -13.31 5.80 -10.98
N GLU A 16 -13.52 5.16 -12.11
CA GLU A 16 -14.69 4.32 -12.35
C GLU A 16 -14.68 3.04 -11.52
N HIS A 17 -13.55 2.68 -10.93
CA HIS A 17 -13.38 1.41 -10.24
C HIS A 17 -13.09 1.55 -8.75
N LEU A 18 -13.25 2.76 -8.21
CA LEU A 18 -12.90 3.02 -6.80
C LEU A 18 -13.65 2.13 -5.83
N GLU A 19 -14.95 1.93 -6.04
CA GLU A 19 -15.74 1.13 -5.11
C GLU A 19 -15.30 -0.33 -5.07
N TYR A 20 -15.08 -0.90 -6.25
CA TYR A 20 -14.57 -2.27 -6.35
C TYR A 20 -13.20 -2.39 -5.69
N LEU A 21 -12.29 -1.47 -6.01
CA LEU A 21 -10.93 -1.53 -5.46
C LEU A 21 -10.91 -1.31 -3.95
N ARG A 22 -11.79 -0.46 -3.42
CA ARG A 22 -11.89 -0.29 -1.96
C ARG A 22 -12.20 -1.58 -1.26
N LYS A 23 -13.12 -2.37 -1.80
CA LYS A 23 -13.47 -3.66 -1.21
C LYS A 23 -12.29 -4.62 -1.22
N GLU A 24 -11.59 -4.67 -2.35
CA GLU A 24 -10.44 -5.56 -2.50
C GLU A 24 -9.30 -5.17 -1.56
N PHE A 25 -9.00 -3.88 -1.49
CA PHE A 25 -7.92 -3.40 -0.61
C PHE A 25 -8.31 -3.47 0.87
N LYS A 26 -9.58 -3.33 1.19
CA LYS A 26 -10.04 -3.51 2.57
C LYS A 26 -9.75 -4.92 3.06
N HIS A 27 -10.02 -5.91 2.21
CA HIS A 27 -9.71 -7.31 2.54
C HIS A 27 -8.21 -7.50 2.72
N LEU A 28 -7.40 -6.94 1.81
CA LEU A 28 -5.95 -7.02 1.90
C LEU A 28 -5.44 -6.46 3.22
N VAL A 29 -5.89 -5.27 3.60
CA VAL A 29 -5.48 -4.63 4.85
C VAL A 29 -5.85 -5.50 6.05
N SER A 30 -7.06 -6.02 6.07
CA SER A 30 -7.53 -6.87 7.15
C SER A 30 -6.65 -8.12 7.31
N GLU A 31 -6.30 -8.77 6.20
CA GLU A 31 -5.48 -9.97 6.23
C GLU A 31 -4.03 -9.68 6.57
N ALA A 32 -3.50 -8.55 6.07
CA ALA A 32 -2.12 -8.17 6.36
C ALA A 32 -1.90 -7.94 7.86
N TYR A 33 -2.85 -7.31 8.54
CA TYR A 33 -2.71 -7.06 9.98
C TYR A 33 -2.67 -8.34 10.82
N LYS A 34 -3.10 -9.46 10.28
CA LYS A 34 -3.00 -10.76 10.98
C LYS A 34 -1.65 -11.42 10.82
N GLU A 35 -0.79 -10.91 9.94
CA GLU A 35 0.49 -11.54 9.64
C GLU A 35 1.52 -11.24 10.72
N PRO A 36 2.41 -12.21 11.00
CA PRO A 36 3.51 -11.98 11.93
C PRO A 36 4.40 -10.82 11.44
N GLY A 37 4.75 -9.93 12.35
CA GLY A 37 5.65 -8.83 12.05
C GLY A 37 5.02 -7.63 11.37
N CYS A 38 3.73 -7.70 11.04
CA CYS A 38 3.04 -6.55 10.48
C CYS A 38 2.71 -5.56 11.59
N GLU A 39 3.42 -4.42 11.62
CA GLU A 39 3.23 -3.39 12.63
C GLU A 39 2.36 -2.25 12.14
N MET A 40 2.32 -2.02 10.84
CA MET A 40 1.45 -1.03 10.24
C MET A 40 1.15 -1.45 8.80
N TYR A 41 -0.10 -1.33 8.40
CA TYR A 41 -0.52 -1.62 7.04
C TYR A 41 -1.79 -0.81 6.77
N ASP A 42 -1.61 0.50 6.54
CA ASP A 42 -2.73 1.43 6.43
C ASP A 42 -2.82 2.00 5.03
N LEU A 43 -4.01 1.91 4.46
CA LEU A 43 -4.30 2.55 3.18
C LEU A 43 -4.87 3.93 3.43
N VAL A 44 -4.17 4.95 2.97
CA VAL A 44 -4.58 6.34 3.11
C VAL A 44 -4.75 6.96 1.73
N GLU A 45 -5.46 8.05 1.67
CA GLU A 45 -5.79 8.69 0.41
C GLU A 45 -5.25 10.10 0.36
N SER A 46 -4.62 10.45 -0.76
CA SER A 46 -4.19 11.81 -1.04
C SER A 46 -5.17 12.43 -2.03
N LYS A 47 -5.69 13.61 -1.69
CA LYS A 47 -6.57 14.37 -2.54
C LYS A 47 -6.04 15.77 -2.70
N ALA A 48 -6.29 16.38 -3.84
CA ALA A 48 -5.98 17.78 -4.02
C ALA A 48 -7.02 18.61 -3.28
N ASP A 49 -6.66 19.05 -2.08
CA ASP A 49 -7.54 19.84 -1.23
C ASP A 49 -7.15 21.32 -1.20
N GLY A 50 -6.20 21.69 -2.04
CA GLY A 50 -5.69 23.05 -2.10
C GLY A 50 -4.52 23.33 -1.18
N ALA A 51 -4.23 22.44 -0.25
CA ALA A 51 -3.17 22.68 0.73
C ALA A 51 -1.78 22.55 0.10
N SER A 52 -1.54 21.54 -0.70
CA SER A 52 -0.26 21.36 -1.37
C SER A 52 -0.25 21.84 -2.80
N GLY A 53 -1.41 21.83 -3.45
CA GLY A 53 -1.56 22.27 -4.82
C GLY A 53 -0.88 21.40 -5.87
N SER A 54 -0.38 20.24 -5.49
CA SER A 54 0.43 19.43 -6.38
C SER A 54 -0.34 18.35 -7.13
N GLU A 55 -1.58 18.09 -6.76
CA GLU A 55 -2.36 17.03 -7.37
C GLU A 55 -3.62 17.56 -8.04
N SER A 56 -4.10 16.82 -9.04
CA SER A 56 -5.36 17.12 -9.68
C SER A 56 -6.52 16.85 -8.74
N ALA A 57 -7.44 17.79 -8.64
CA ALA A 57 -8.63 17.63 -7.80
C ALA A 57 -9.53 16.49 -8.27
N SER A 58 -9.41 16.05 -9.52
CA SER A 58 -10.24 14.99 -10.10
C SER A 58 -9.65 13.61 -9.92
N GLU A 59 -8.43 13.48 -9.39
CA GLU A 59 -7.75 12.19 -9.29
C GLU A 59 -7.38 11.88 -7.86
N ASN A 60 -7.73 10.66 -7.45
CA ASN A 60 -7.36 10.15 -6.14
C ASN A 60 -6.09 9.32 -6.26
N THR A 61 -5.23 9.46 -5.29
CA THR A 61 -4.03 8.63 -5.17
C THR A 61 -4.06 7.98 -3.81
N TRP A 62 -3.85 6.67 -3.80
CA TRP A 62 -3.81 5.90 -2.55
C TRP A 62 -2.38 5.61 -2.18
N VAL A 63 -2.10 5.62 -0.89
CA VAL A 63 -0.79 5.27 -0.37
C VAL A 63 -0.98 4.19 0.68
N MET A 64 -0.35 3.04 0.46
CA MET A 64 -0.27 1.99 1.46
C MET A 64 0.97 2.27 2.30
N MET A 65 0.77 2.56 3.57
CA MET A 65 1.86 2.80 4.51
C MET A 65 2.10 1.53 5.30
N GLU A 66 3.32 1.01 5.23
CA GLU A 66 3.63 -0.29 5.83
C GLU A 66 4.84 -0.19 6.76
N LYS A 67 4.77 -0.95 7.83
CA LYS A 67 5.91 -1.17 8.70
C LYS A 67 5.95 -2.64 9.10
N TRP A 68 7.10 -3.26 8.87
CA TRP A 68 7.33 -4.67 9.20
C TRP A 68 8.50 -4.77 10.16
N SER A 69 8.44 -5.72 11.08
CA SER A 69 9.51 -5.88 12.07
C SER A 69 10.82 -6.33 11.42
N SER A 70 10.76 -6.93 10.23
CA SER A 70 11.96 -7.30 9.47
C SER A 70 11.62 -7.46 8.00
N LYS A 71 12.65 -7.39 7.14
CA LYS A 71 12.48 -7.67 5.72
C LYS A 71 12.04 -9.10 5.46
N ALA A 72 12.54 -10.04 6.26
CA ALA A 72 12.17 -11.45 6.08
C ALA A 72 10.66 -11.66 6.23
N LEU A 73 10.04 -10.98 7.18
CA LEU A 73 8.60 -11.08 7.37
C LEU A 73 7.81 -10.37 6.27
N TRP A 74 8.35 -9.30 5.71
CA TRP A 74 7.77 -8.71 4.51
C TRP A 74 7.89 -9.65 3.31
N ASP A 75 9.02 -10.35 3.17
CA ASP A 75 9.18 -11.35 2.10
C ASP A 75 8.09 -12.44 2.22
N ASP A 76 7.82 -12.89 3.44
CA ASP A 76 6.74 -13.86 3.67
C ASP A 76 5.38 -13.29 3.29
N HIS A 77 5.15 -12.01 3.60
CA HIS A 77 3.92 -11.31 3.23
C HIS A 77 3.67 -11.39 1.72
N MET A 78 4.71 -11.21 0.92
CA MET A 78 4.57 -11.25 -0.54
C MET A 78 4.21 -12.62 -1.09
N LEU A 79 4.34 -13.67 -0.28
CA LEU A 79 3.98 -15.02 -0.67
C LEU A 79 2.54 -15.41 -0.29
N THR A 80 1.85 -14.54 0.42
CA THR A 80 0.49 -14.84 0.88
C THR A 80 -0.52 -14.83 -0.26
N SER A 81 -1.61 -15.55 -0.07
CA SER A 81 -2.68 -15.60 -1.07
C SER A 81 -3.35 -14.24 -1.26
N HIS A 82 -3.49 -13.44 -0.19
CA HIS A 82 -4.14 -12.15 -0.31
C HIS A 82 -3.29 -11.14 -1.09
N VAL A 83 -1.95 -11.19 -0.96
CA VAL A 83 -1.09 -10.34 -1.78
C VAL A 83 -1.11 -10.78 -3.24
N LYS A 84 -1.04 -12.10 -3.47
CA LYS A 84 -1.11 -12.62 -4.83
C LYS A 84 -2.43 -12.25 -5.50
N HIS A 85 -3.52 -12.28 -4.74
CA HIS A 85 -4.82 -11.89 -5.25
C HIS A 85 -4.83 -10.42 -5.69
N ILE A 86 -4.36 -9.52 -4.83
CA ILE A 86 -4.36 -8.09 -5.14
C ILE A 86 -3.47 -7.81 -6.37
N ASN A 87 -2.34 -8.52 -6.48
CA ASN A 87 -1.44 -8.34 -7.61
C ASN A 87 -1.98 -8.95 -8.90
N SER A 88 -3.03 -9.76 -8.83
CA SER A 88 -3.67 -10.35 -10.00
C SER A 88 -4.75 -9.46 -10.60
N ILE A 89 -5.10 -8.36 -9.94
CA ILE A 89 -6.13 -7.46 -10.44
C ILE A 89 -5.66 -6.83 -11.74
N ASP A 90 -6.54 -6.82 -12.74
CA ASP A 90 -6.23 -6.34 -14.08
C ASP A 90 -5.73 -4.88 -14.04
N LYS A 91 -4.71 -4.60 -14.85
CA LYS A 91 -4.10 -3.27 -14.91
C LYS A 91 -5.07 -2.19 -15.36
N LYS A 92 -6.15 -2.56 -16.06
CA LYS A 92 -7.14 -1.59 -16.51
C LYS A 92 -7.85 -0.85 -15.39
N TYR A 93 -7.80 -1.41 -14.17
CA TYR A 93 -8.40 -0.78 -12.98
C TYR A 93 -7.55 0.36 -12.43
N PHE A 94 -6.33 0.52 -12.94
CA PHE A 94 -5.37 1.52 -12.44
C PHE A 94 -4.92 2.44 -13.57
N ARG A 95 -4.69 3.73 -13.21
CA ARG A 95 -4.21 4.71 -14.19
C ARG A 95 -2.77 4.46 -14.61
N GLN A 96 -1.97 3.91 -13.71
CA GLN A 96 -0.58 3.58 -13.95
C GLN A 96 -0.12 2.54 -12.94
N PRO A 97 1.05 1.92 -13.15
CA PRO A 97 1.54 0.90 -12.23
C PRO A 97 1.78 1.44 -10.82
N THR A 98 1.58 0.58 -9.84
CA THR A 98 1.90 0.89 -8.44
C THR A 98 3.38 1.13 -8.30
N GLU A 99 3.74 2.17 -7.54
CA GLU A 99 5.12 2.50 -7.24
C GLU A 99 5.44 2.08 -5.81
N LEU A 100 6.47 1.25 -5.66
CA LEU A 100 6.86 0.73 -4.36
C LEU A 100 8.18 1.39 -3.94
N ARG A 101 8.23 1.86 -2.70
CA ARG A 101 9.40 2.52 -2.17
C ARG A 101 9.75 1.92 -0.82
N PHE A 102 11.00 1.45 -0.69
CA PHE A 102 11.51 0.94 0.57
C PHE A 102 12.16 2.07 1.35
N LEU A 103 11.88 2.12 2.64
CA LEU A 103 12.38 3.17 3.52
C LEU A 103 13.04 2.51 4.74
N HIS A 104 14.16 3.07 5.15
CA HIS A 104 14.90 2.54 6.28
C HIS A 104 15.07 3.63 7.33
N PRO A 105 15.06 3.27 8.63
CA PRO A 105 15.26 4.28 9.67
C PRO A 105 16.60 4.98 9.49
N VAL A 106 16.60 6.30 9.64
CA VAL A 106 17.85 7.07 9.68
C VAL A 106 18.61 6.73 10.97
N PHE A 107 17.85 6.49 12.04
CA PHE A 107 18.41 6.17 13.36
C PHE A 107 17.96 4.76 13.75
N PRO A 108 18.66 3.71 13.28
CA PRO A 108 18.31 2.34 13.66
C PRO A 108 18.69 2.10 15.11
N ASN A 109 17.85 1.34 15.79
CA ASN A 109 18.11 0.99 17.20
C ASN A 109 18.69 -0.38 17.31
#